data_5c6d600bc2b786558de9df2518483d77
#
_entry.id   5c6d600bc2b786558de9df2518483d77
#
_cell.length_a   1.000
_cell.length_b   1.000
_cell.length_c   1.000
_cell.angle_alpha   90.00
_cell.angle_beta   90.00
_cell.angle_gamma   90.00
#
_symmetry.space_group_name_H-M   'P 1'
#
loop_
_entity.id
_entity.type
_entity.pdbx_description
1 polymer ?
#
loop_
_entity_poly.entity_id
_entity_poly.type
_entity_poly.pdbx_seq_one_letter_code
_entity_poly.pdbx_strand_id
1 'polypeptide(L)'
;MLAIEMFVMPDGQLLVNELAPRPHNSGHYTQDGTNVCQFEQHLRAICGWPLREPKLHSPTVMLNLLGEHIPALQAWYVGLPAEAHLHWYGKAEVRPGRKMAHLNLCAASLGEALEKLEKWKLRFFPKGTYT
;
A
#
# COMPACT_ATOMS: atom_id res chain seq x y z
N MET A 1 2.76 -17.42 6.15
CA MET A 1 2.68 -16.51 4.98
C MET A 1 4.08 -16.26 4.45
N LEU A 2 4.26 -16.22 3.13
CA LEU A 2 5.52 -15.88 2.47
C LEU A 2 5.20 -14.88 1.36
N ALA A 3 5.81 -13.72 1.37
CA ALA A 3 5.82 -12.79 0.25
C ALA A 3 7.07 -13.01 -0.59
N ILE A 4 6.91 -13.04 -1.90
CA ILE A 4 7.99 -13.16 -2.88
C ILE A 4 7.94 -11.92 -3.74
N GLU A 5 8.93 -11.04 -3.62
CA GLU A 5 9.07 -9.87 -4.48
C GLU A 5 9.98 -10.22 -5.65
N MET A 6 9.58 -9.82 -6.86
CA MET A 6 10.29 -10.13 -8.08
C MET A 6 10.44 -8.91 -8.96
N PHE A 7 11.54 -8.83 -9.70
CA PHE A 7 11.68 -7.92 -10.83
C PHE A 7 11.17 -8.59 -12.10
N VAL A 8 10.46 -7.82 -12.92
CA VAL A 8 10.09 -8.21 -14.29
C VAL A 8 11.07 -7.51 -15.22
N MET A 9 11.90 -8.29 -15.89
CA MET A 9 12.89 -7.77 -16.85
C MET A 9 12.22 -7.39 -18.18
N PRO A 10 12.84 -6.52 -19.01
CA PRO A 10 12.26 -6.11 -20.30
C PRO A 10 11.97 -7.27 -21.25
N ASP A 11 12.69 -8.39 -21.14
CA ASP A 11 12.47 -9.62 -21.91
C ASP A 11 11.40 -10.55 -21.31
N GLY A 12 10.74 -10.12 -20.22
CA GLY A 12 9.73 -10.89 -19.49
C GLY A 12 10.29 -11.88 -18.47
N GLN A 13 11.62 -11.97 -18.30
CA GLN A 13 12.21 -12.83 -17.27
C GLN A 13 11.87 -12.32 -15.88
N LEU A 14 11.60 -13.24 -14.94
CA LEU A 14 11.35 -12.95 -13.53
C LEU A 14 12.59 -13.22 -12.70
N LEU A 15 13.04 -12.23 -11.95
CA LEU A 15 14.13 -12.37 -10.99
C LEU A 15 13.62 -12.14 -9.57
N VAL A 16 13.93 -13.06 -8.66
CA VAL A 16 13.57 -12.90 -7.24
C VAL A 16 14.41 -11.78 -6.64
N ASN A 17 13.73 -10.81 -6.02
CA ASN A 17 14.37 -9.72 -5.27
C ASN A 17 14.44 -10.03 -3.78
N GLU A 18 13.29 -10.32 -3.16
CA GLU A 18 13.18 -10.51 -1.72
C GLU A 18 12.20 -11.65 -1.37
N LEU A 19 12.55 -12.40 -0.33
CA LEU A 19 11.67 -13.37 0.32
C LEU A 19 11.37 -12.89 1.74
N ALA A 20 10.12 -12.62 2.07
CA ALA A 20 9.70 -12.14 3.37
C ALA A 20 8.70 -13.11 4.02
N PRO A 21 9.08 -13.91 5.05
CA PRO A 21 8.17 -14.83 5.73
C PRO A 21 7.26 -14.10 6.73
N ARG A 22 6.59 -13.07 6.28
CA ARG A 22 5.72 -12.16 7.05
C ARG A 22 4.80 -11.38 6.12
N PRO A 23 3.77 -10.68 6.65
CA PRO A 23 3.08 -9.64 5.87
C PRO A 23 4.07 -8.65 5.27
N HIS A 24 3.84 -8.27 4.02
CA HIS A 24 4.76 -7.45 3.24
C HIS A 24 4.10 -6.14 2.79
N ASN A 25 4.92 -5.10 2.60
CA ASN A 25 4.44 -3.78 2.17
C ASN A 25 3.60 -3.83 0.90
N SER A 26 4.00 -4.63 -0.09
CA SER A 26 3.27 -4.78 -1.35
C SER A 26 1.86 -5.36 -1.18
N GLY A 27 1.58 -6.04 -0.06
CA GLY A 27 0.27 -6.59 0.27
C GLY A 27 -0.64 -5.65 1.08
N HIS A 28 -0.22 -4.43 1.39
CA HIS A 28 -1.02 -3.52 2.22
C HIS A 28 -2.32 -3.06 1.52
N TYR A 29 -2.36 -3.02 0.19
CA TYR A 29 -3.58 -2.73 -0.57
C TYR A 29 -4.74 -3.68 -0.23
N THR A 30 -4.42 -4.88 0.25
CA THR A 30 -5.43 -5.89 0.61
C THR A 30 -6.30 -5.47 1.79
N GLN A 31 -5.87 -4.49 2.60
CA GLN A 31 -6.67 -4.02 3.73
C GLN A 31 -8.00 -3.40 3.30
N ASP A 32 -8.00 -2.74 2.13
CA ASP A 32 -9.17 -2.03 1.63
C ASP A 32 -9.65 -2.55 0.26
N GLY A 33 -8.83 -3.32 -0.45
CA GLY A 33 -9.13 -3.81 -1.80
C GLY A 33 -9.66 -5.23 -1.86
N THR A 34 -9.53 -6.02 -0.78
CA THR A 34 -9.93 -7.44 -0.77
C THR A 34 -10.82 -7.79 0.43
N ASN A 35 -11.60 -8.88 0.28
CA ASN A 35 -12.49 -9.40 1.33
C ASN A 35 -11.75 -9.98 2.55
N VAL A 36 -10.46 -10.21 2.45
CA VAL A 36 -9.58 -10.67 3.53
C VAL A 36 -8.18 -10.14 3.31
N CYS A 37 -7.64 -9.38 4.25
CA CYS A 37 -6.32 -8.79 4.11
C CYS A 37 -5.20 -9.77 4.47
N GLN A 38 -3.97 -9.43 4.06
CA GLN A 38 -2.78 -10.23 4.38
C GLN A 38 -2.58 -10.44 5.88
N PHE A 39 -2.94 -9.47 6.72
CA PHE A 39 -2.80 -9.57 8.17
C PHE A 39 -3.78 -10.59 8.76
N GLU A 40 -5.05 -10.55 8.35
CA GLU A 40 -6.03 -11.55 8.76
C GLU A 40 -5.62 -12.96 8.32
N GLN A 41 -5.20 -13.11 7.05
CA GLN A 41 -4.73 -14.41 6.55
C GLN A 41 -3.51 -14.92 7.32
N HIS A 42 -2.60 -14.02 7.69
CA HIS A 42 -1.44 -14.38 8.50
C HIS A 42 -1.87 -14.88 9.89
N LEU A 43 -2.76 -14.16 10.57
CA LEU A 43 -3.31 -14.58 11.86
C LEU A 43 -4.04 -15.91 11.76
N ARG A 44 -4.88 -16.11 10.73
CA ARG A 44 -5.55 -17.38 10.48
C ARG A 44 -4.56 -18.52 10.35
N ALA A 45 -3.49 -18.32 9.57
CA ALA A 45 -2.46 -19.33 9.35
C ALA A 45 -1.72 -19.73 10.64
N ILE A 46 -1.34 -18.77 11.49
CA ILE A 46 -0.59 -19.07 12.73
C ILE A 46 -1.48 -19.62 13.84
N CYS A 47 -2.78 -19.29 13.84
CA CYS A 47 -3.76 -19.81 14.78
C CYS A 47 -4.39 -21.14 14.33
N GLY A 48 -4.00 -21.69 13.19
CA GLY A 48 -4.59 -22.91 12.63
C GLY A 48 -6.07 -22.74 12.21
N TRP A 49 -6.52 -21.53 11.95
CA TRP A 49 -7.87 -21.25 11.49
C TRP A 49 -8.01 -21.50 9.98
N PRO A 50 -9.23 -21.82 9.50
CA PRO A 50 -9.46 -21.97 8.05
C PRO A 50 -9.05 -20.70 7.30
N LEU A 51 -8.24 -20.86 6.26
CA LEU A 51 -7.88 -19.76 5.37
C LEU A 51 -9.09 -19.37 4.52
N ARG A 52 -9.18 -18.08 4.18
CA ARG A 52 -10.21 -17.56 3.28
C ARG A 52 -9.63 -17.38 1.89
N GLU A 53 -10.44 -17.62 0.87
CA GLU A 53 -10.06 -17.27 -0.50
C GLU A 53 -10.06 -15.76 -0.67
N PRO A 54 -8.91 -15.15 -1.03
CA PRO A 54 -8.84 -13.71 -1.25
C PRO A 54 -9.53 -13.33 -2.57
N LYS A 55 -10.45 -12.38 -2.51
CA LYS A 55 -11.17 -11.84 -3.66
C LYS A 55 -11.01 -10.33 -3.71
N LEU A 56 -10.53 -9.81 -4.83
CA LEU A 56 -10.49 -8.39 -5.07
C LEU A 56 -11.92 -7.88 -5.23
N HIS A 57 -12.33 -6.91 -4.40
CA HIS A 57 -13.64 -6.26 -4.52
C HIS A 57 -13.53 -4.82 -5.03
N SER A 58 -12.35 -4.22 -4.91
CA SER A 58 -12.08 -2.87 -5.43
C SER A 58 -10.66 -2.78 -5.96
N PRO A 59 -10.46 -2.36 -7.22
CA PRO A 59 -9.14 -1.96 -7.70
C PRO A 59 -8.54 -0.90 -6.77
N THR A 60 -7.35 -1.15 -6.26
CA THR A 60 -6.73 -0.33 -5.23
C THR A 60 -5.29 -0.04 -5.58
N VAL A 61 -4.89 1.22 -5.52
CA VAL A 61 -3.49 1.63 -5.56
C VAL A 61 -3.04 2.05 -4.17
N MET A 62 -1.83 1.65 -3.80
CA MET A 62 -1.25 1.94 -2.51
C MET A 62 -0.07 2.90 -2.66
N LEU A 63 -0.09 3.97 -1.86
CA LEU A 63 0.96 4.97 -1.81
C LEU A 63 1.65 4.92 -0.45
N ASN A 64 2.96 4.63 -0.42
CA ASN A 64 3.75 4.75 0.80
C ASN A 64 3.95 6.22 1.16
N LEU A 65 3.71 6.56 2.41
CA LEU A 65 3.99 7.88 2.96
C LEU A 65 5.21 7.79 3.87
N LEU A 66 6.28 8.43 3.42
CA LEU A 66 7.55 8.48 4.13
C LEU A 66 7.59 9.69 5.08
N GLY A 67 8.63 9.80 5.90
CA GLY A 67 8.75 10.87 6.88
C GLY A 67 8.69 12.27 6.28
N GLU A 68 9.30 12.48 5.12
CA GLU A 68 9.28 13.74 4.38
C GLU A 68 7.89 14.15 3.85
N HIS A 69 6.95 13.19 3.74
CA HIS A 69 5.58 13.45 3.29
C HIS A 69 4.63 13.85 4.42
N ILE A 70 5.05 13.72 5.67
CA ILE A 70 4.18 13.92 6.83
C ILE A 70 3.68 15.37 6.96
N PRO A 71 4.49 16.41 6.72
CA PRO A 71 3.98 17.79 6.76
C PRO A 71 2.86 18.03 5.74
N ALA A 72 3.00 17.49 4.53
CA ALA A 72 1.96 17.57 3.50
C ALA A 72 0.70 16.80 3.92
N LEU A 73 0.86 15.59 4.46
CA LEU A 73 -0.27 14.81 4.97
C LEU A 73 -1.05 15.56 6.06
N GLN A 74 -0.36 16.17 7.03
CA GLN A 74 -0.99 16.94 8.09
C GLN A 74 -1.80 18.12 7.56
N ALA A 75 -1.33 18.80 6.52
CA ALA A 75 -2.03 19.88 5.86
C ALA A 75 -3.29 19.41 5.12
N TRP A 76 -3.33 18.17 4.64
CA TRP A 76 -4.39 17.63 3.79
C TRP A 76 -5.30 16.61 4.46
N TYR A 77 -5.00 16.20 5.69
CA TYR A 77 -5.72 15.13 6.38
C TYR A 77 -7.25 15.32 6.37
N VAL A 78 -7.73 16.54 6.64
CA VAL A 78 -9.17 16.86 6.67
C VAL A 78 -9.82 16.80 5.28
N GLY A 79 -9.02 16.93 4.21
CA GLY A 79 -9.48 16.93 2.82
C GLY A 79 -9.31 15.60 2.11
N LEU A 80 -9.02 14.50 2.80
CA LEU A 80 -8.96 13.17 2.20
C LEU A 80 -10.35 12.77 1.69
N PRO A 81 -10.47 12.28 0.44
CA PRO A 81 -11.74 11.79 -0.07
C PRO A 81 -12.16 10.50 0.62
N ALA A 82 -13.45 10.20 0.63
CA ALA A 82 -14.02 9.05 1.33
C ALA A 82 -13.45 7.69 0.88
N GLU A 83 -13.00 7.60 -0.36
CA GLU A 83 -12.38 6.41 -0.95
C GLU A 83 -10.86 6.28 -0.67
N ALA A 84 -10.30 7.20 0.10
CA ALA A 84 -8.89 7.17 0.53
C ALA A 84 -8.81 6.66 1.97
N HIS A 85 -8.14 5.54 2.15
CA HIS A 85 -7.96 4.90 3.45
C HIS A 85 -6.54 5.11 3.94
N LEU A 86 -6.40 5.94 5.00
CA LEU A 86 -5.11 6.23 5.62
C LEU A 86 -4.82 5.21 6.72
N HIS A 87 -3.69 4.53 6.61
CA HIS A 87 -3.15 3.63 7.62
C HIS A 87 -1.89 4.23 8.24
N TRP A 88 -2.05 4.82 9.41
CA TRP A 88 -0.98 5.45 10.17
C TRP A 88 -0.28 4.42 11.06
N TYR A 89 1.08 4.40 11.06
CA TYR A 89 1.84 3.38 11.79
C TYR A 89 2.14 3.74 13.25
N GLY A 90 1.87 4.97 13.68
CA GLY A 90 2.09 5.39 15.07
C GLY A 90 3.55 5.42 15.51
N LYS A 91 4.51 5.50 14.58
CA LYS A 91 5.93 5.56 14.91
C LYS A 91 6.28 6.90 15.56
N ALA A 92 6.94 6.86 16.72
CA ALA A 92 7.27 8.05 17.49
C ALA A 92 8.22 9.01 16.77
N GLU A 93 9.11 8.49 15.92
CA GLU A 93 10.14 9.28 15.26
C GLU A 93 9.90 9.35 13.76
N VAL A 94 9.78 10.57 13.25
CA VAL A 94 9.65 10.87 11.81
C VAL A 94 11.06 11.08 11.25
N ARG A 95 11.44 10.28 10.26
CA ARG A 95 12.73 10.39 9.56
C ARG A 95 12.52 10.31 8.05
N PRO A 96 13.28 11.08 7.25
CA PRO A 96 13.31 10.92 5.79
C PRO A 96 13.53 9.46 5.38
N GLY A 97 12.86 9.00 4.34
CA GLY A 97 12.91 7.62 3.84
C GLY A 97 12.22 6.57 4.71
N ARG A 98 11.83 6.91 5.96
CA ARG A 98 11.12 5.97 6.84
C ARG A 98 9.63 5.92 6.48
N LYS A 99 9.10 4.73 6.16
CA LYS A 99 7.66 4.51 5.96
C LYS A 99 6.91 4.81 7.25
N MET A 100 6.09 5.85 7.25
CA MET A 100 5.32 6.34 8.41
C MET A 100 3.84 5.99 8.32
N ALA A 101 3.33 5.84 7.10
CA ALA A 101 1.95 5.49 6.81
C ALA A 101 1.85 4.91 5.40
N HIS A 102 0.68 4.44 5.02
CA HIS A 102 0.31 4.28 3.62
C HIS A 102 -1.12 4.77 3.39
N LEU A 103 -1.40 5.11 2.16
CA LEU A 103 -2.71 5.52 1.68
C LEU A 103 -3.17 4.52 0.63
N ASN A 104 -4.30 3.87 0.85
CA ASN A 104 -4.97 3.06 -0.15
C ASN A 104 -6.06 3.89 -0.83
N LEU A 105 -6.05 3.91 -2.16
CA LEU A 105 -7.05 4.59 -2.98
C LEU A 105 -7.85 3.52 -3.72
N CYS A 106 -9.09 3.33 -3.29
CA CYS A 106 -10.03 2.42 -3.93
C CYS A 106 -10.79 3.11 -5.06
N ALA A 107 -11.15 2.35 -6.10
CA ALA A 107 -11.87 2.87 -7.24
C ALA A 107 -12.73 1.79 -7.91
N ALA A 108 -13.62 2.19 -8.81
CA ALA A 108 -14.43 1.26 -9.58
C ALA A 108 -13.64 0.55 -10.69
N SER A 109 -12.53 1.14 -11.15
CA SER A 109 -11.65 0.54 -12.16
C SER A 109 -10.17 0.86 -11.86
N LEU A 110 -9.26 0.06 -12.45
CA LEU A 110 -7.81 0.32 -12.34
C LEU A 110 -7.44 1.66 -12.98
N GLY A 111 -8.04 2.04 -14.10
CA GLY A 111 -7.81 3.33 -14.75
C GLY A 111 -8.13 4.49 -13.82
N GLU A 112 -9.30 4.46 -13.18
CA GLU A 112 -9.70 5.46 -12.20
C GLU A 112 -8.75 5.51 -10.99
N ALA A 113 -8.33 4.34 -10.48
CA ALA A 113 -7.38 4.27 -9.38
C ALA A 113 -6.05 4.93 -9.73
N LEU A 114 -5.54 4.70 -10.95
CA LEU A 114 -4.30 5.31 -11.44
C LEU A 114 -4.45 6.82 -11.65
N GLU A 115 -5.57 7.30 -12.18
CA GLU A 115 -5.84 8.74 -12.31
C GLU A 115 -5.88 9.44 -10.94
N LYS A 116 -6.54 8.81 -9.97
CA LYS A 116 -6.55 9.28 -8.58
C LYS A 116 -5.12 9.33 -8.01
N LEU A 117 -4.33 8.29 -8.23
CA LEU A 117 -2.94 8.24 -7.78
C LEU A 117 -2.14 9.42 -8.34
N GLU A 118 -2.24 9.71 -9.64
CA GLU A 118 -1.49 10.83 -10.24
C GLU A 118 -1.88 12.19 -9.63
N LYS A 119 -3.18 12.42 -9.37
CA LYS A 119 -3.64 13.63 -8.69
C LYS A 119 -3.06 13.74 -7.26
N TRP A 120 -2.97 12.62 -6.55
CA TRP A 120 -2.44 12.58 -5.18
C TRP A 120 -0.92 12.68 -5.14
N LYS A 121 -0.22 12.10 -6.12
CA LYS A 121 1.22 12.27 -6.27
C LYS A 121 1.59 13.75 -6.35
N LEU A 122 0.92 14.54 -7.17
CA LEU A 122 1.17 15.97 -7.30
C LEU A 122 1.01 16.75 -5.98
N ARG A 123 0.18 16.28 -5.06
CA ARG A 123 -0.04 16.92 -3.75
C ARG A 123 1.05 16.57 -2.74
N PHE A 124 1.44 15.29 -2.67
CA PHE A 124 2.42 14.83 -1.70
C PHE A 124 3.87 14.95 -2.18
N PHE A 125 4.06 14.98 -3.49
CA PHE A 125 5.38 14.94 -4.12
C PHE A 125 5.52 16.07 -5.13
N PRO A 126 5.57 17.35 -4.69
CA PRO A 126 5.78 18.44 -5.62
C PRO A 126 7.18 18.34 -6.23
N LYS A 127 7.20 18.02 -7.54
CA LYS A 127 8.39 17.97 -8.42
C LYS A 127 9.55 17.05 -7.97
N GLY A 128 9.52 15.82 -8.45
CA GLY A 128 10.75 15.05 -8.70
C GLY A 128 11.31 14.21 -7.55
N THR A 129 10.57 13.94 -6.50
CA THR A 129 10.98 13.08 -5.38
C THR A 129 10.45 11.65 -5.49
N TYR A 130 10.41 11.11 -6.71
CA TYR A 130 10.14 9.67 -6.92
C TYR A 130 11.48 8.96 -7.06
N THR A 131 11.85 8.23 -6.06
CA THR A 131 12.83 7.14 -6.17
C THR A 131 12.15 5.83 -5.86
#